data_85de3b148ce39ab5e1cda3c0c3a8de44
#
_entry.id   85de3b148ce39ab5e1cda3c0c3a8de44
#
_cell.length_a   1.000
_cell.length_b   1.000
_cell.length_c   1.000
_cell.angle_alpha   90.00
_cell.angle_beta   90.00
_cell.angle_gamma   90.00
#
_symmetry.space_group_name_H-M   'P 1'
#
loop_
_entity.id
_entity.type
_entity.pdbx_description
1 polymer ?
#
loop_
_entity_poly.entity_id
_entity_poly.type
_entity_poly.pdbx_seq_one_letter_code
_entity_poly.pdbx_strand_id
1 'polypeptide(L)'
;MVSMLRSLAIAAAATAVVASPSLALSEGDYYRPSGDEVSGIYGTTAAYRRSPCPALNSLANHGYLPRNGQSITHAMLKEGIMSVYNIGSGVADVLVSQVPDTIDMDYLGIHNKIEHDASLAHTDAYYGYDPMTVNETLAEDLFARAGDDGLLTNAIVAETRKDRGVTCNAENPECTYGVQAQTLAFLEASVLLMALGTGDTISVEHARSFIIDEKIPDDYTAPDTVVGIVAVLARAATLKAESVF
;
A
#
# COMPACT_ATOMS: atom_id res chain seq x y z
N MET A 1 57.09 54.61 -19.66
CA MET A 1 56.36 53.76 -18.69
C MET A 1 55.20 53.11 -19.45
N VAL A 2 55.41 51.86 -19.89
CA VAL A 2 54.41 51.10 -20.66
C VAL A 2 53.78 50.08 -19.72
N SER A 3 52.48 50.21 -19.48
CA SER A 3 51.68 49.32 -18.62
C SER A 3 51.24 48.12 -19.45
N MET A 4 51.70 46.90 -19.11
CA MET A 4 51.22 45.65 -19.66
C MET A 4 49.98 45.18 -18.89
N LEU A 5 48.80 45.25 -19.52
CA LEU A 5 47.61 44.51 -19.07
C LEU A 5 47.74 43.06 -19.44
N ARG A 6 47.79 42.17 -18.43
CA ARG A 6 47.70 40.73 -18.64
C ARG A 6 46.20 40.32 -18.55
N SER A 7 45.61 39.91 -19.65
CA SER A 7 44.29 39.29 -19.71
C SER A 7 44.34 37.88 -19.17
N LEU A 8 43.59 37.61 -18.07
CA LEU A 8 43.37 36.27 -17.52
C LEU A 8 42.19 35.64 -18.26
N ALA A 9 42.45 34.64 -19.08
CA ALA A 9 41.40 33.83 -19.68
C ALA A 9 40.93 32.76 -18.66
N ILE A 10 39.71 32.84 -18.18
CA ILE A 10 39.08 31.82 -17.36
C ILE A 10 38.45 30.78 -18.30
N ALA A 11 39.06 29.59 -18.37
CA ALA A 11 38.47 28.45 -19.07
C ALA A 11 37.37 27.87 -18.21
N ALA A 12 36.11 27.98 -18.64
CA ALA A 12 34.98 27.30 -18.04
C ALA A 12 35.00 25.83 -18.52
N ALA A 13 35.32 24.91 -17.61
CA ALA A 13 35.16 23.48 -17.86
C ALA A 13 33.67 23.14 -17.78
N ALA A 14 33.05 22.84 -18.92
CA ALA A 14 31.71 22.29 -18.95
C ALA A 14 31.78 20.81 -18.54
N THR A 15 31.34 20.48 -17.35
CA THR A 15 31.10 19.09 -16.93
C THR A 15 29.86 18.58 -17.66
N ALA A 16 30.08 17.70 -18.66
CA ALA A 16 28.98 16.98 -19.27
C ALA A 16 28.43 15.97 -18.24
N VAL A 17 27.23 16.24 -17.76
CA VAL A 17 26.46 15.23 -17.02
C VAL A 17 26.08 14.15 -18.00
N VAL A 18 26.77 13.03 -17.96
CA VAL A 18 26.38 11.82 -18.69
C VAL A 18 25.16 11.27 -17.98
N ALA A 19 23.98 11.53 -18.52
CA ALA A 19 22.76 10.87 -18.08
C ALA A 19 22.94 9.36 -18.36
N SER A 20 22.99 8.56 -17.30
CA SER A 20 22.94 7.11 -17.44
C SER A 20 21.66 6.75 -18.19
N PRO A 21 21.68 5.80 -19.16
CA PRO A 21 20.45 5.35 -19.79
C PRO A 21 19.55 4.75 -18.69
N SER A 22 18.44 5.39 -18.39
CA SER A 22 17.40 4.77 -17.57
C SER A 22 16.92 3.58 -18.39
N LEU A 23 17.11 2.36 -17.90
CA LEU A 23 16.44 1.19 -18.42
C LEU A 23 14.94 1.50 -18.36
N ALA A 24 14.29 1.62 -19.52
CA ALA A 24 12.85 1.82 -19.57
C ALA A 24 12.19 0.56 -19.00
N LEU A 25 11.66 0.67 -17.78
CA LEU A 25 10.95 -0.43 -17.13
C LEU A 25 9.65 -0.70 -17.89
N SER A 26 9.41 -1.98 -18.20
CA SER A 26 8.16 -2.46 -18.79
C SER A 26 7.11 -2.71 -17.71
N GLU A 27 5.86 -2.87 -18.11
CA GLU A 27 4.83 -3.41 -17.24
C GLU A 27 5.21 -4.82 -16.78
N GLY A 28 5.04 -5.11 -15.49
CA GLY A 28 5.50 -6.32 -14.83
C GLY A 28 6.87 -6.21 -14.17
N ASP A 29 7.77 -5.32 -14.64
CA ASP A 29 9.08 -5.13 -14.01
C ASP A 29 8.91 -4.47 -12.63
N TYR A 30 9.55 -5.05 -11.61
CA TYR A 30 9.49 -4.51 -10.26
C TYR A 30 10.52 -3.38 -10.05
N TYR A 31 10.03 -2.24 -9.57
CA TYR A 31 10.84 -1.12 -9.09
C TYR A 31 10.13 -0.43 -7.92
N ARG A 32 10.77 -0.39 -6.75
CA ARG A 32 10.29 0.31 -5.57
C ARG A 32 11.11 1.57 -5.33
N PRO A 33 10.52 2.78 -5.39
CA PRO A 33 11.20 4.00 -5.01
C PRO A 33 11.51 4.00 -3.51
N SER A 34 12.55 4.74 -3.09
CA SER A 34 12.98 4.79 -1.70
C SER A 34 13.56 6.15 -1.31
N GLY A 35 13.75 6.38 -0.01
CA GLY A 35 14.31 7.62 0.51
C GLY A 35 13.40 8.84 0.27
N ASP A 36 14.00 10.02 0.10
CA ASP A 36 13.30 11.31 0.02
C ASP A 36 12.47 11.48 -1.29
N GLU A 37 12.62 10.57 -2.25
CA GLU A 37 11.88 10.65 -3.51
C GLU A 37 10.45 10.08 -3.41
N VAL A 38 10.08 9.44 -2.30
CA VAL A 38 8.78 8.79 -2.10
C VAL A 38 8.13 9.23 -0.79
N SER A 39 6.81 9.47 -0.81
CA SER A 39 6.02 9.77 0.38
C SER A 39 4.54 9.46 0.18
N GLY A 40 3.85 9.11 1.27
CA GLY A 40 2.40 8.94 1.37
C GLY A 40 1.69 10.12 2.07
N ILE A 41 2.42 11.16 2.42
CA ILE A 41 1.84 12.37 3.04
C ILE A 41 1.08 13.14 1.96
N TYR A 42 -0.23 13.33 2.15
CA TYR A 42 -1.09 14.02 1.20
C TYR A 42 -0.58 15.43 0.87
N GLY A 43 -0.49 15.71 -0.43
CA GLY A 43 0.04 16.96 -0.96
C GLY A 43 1.56 17.08 -0.91
N THR A 44 2.28 15.97 -0.68
CA THR A 44 3.75 15.93 -0.74
C THR A 44 4.28 16.38 -2.12
N THR A 45 5.51 16.89 -2.16
CA THR A 45 6.23 17.22 -3.40
C THR A 45 7.19 16.13 -3.86
N ALA A 46 7.22 14.97 -3.17
CA ALA A 46 8.04 13.82 -3.55
C ALA A 46 7.72 13.37 -4.99
N ALA A 47 8.70 12.85 -5.73
CA ALA A 47 8.52 12.43 -7.12
C ALA A 47 7.56 11.24 -7.27
N TYR A 48 7.55 10.37 -6.25
CA TYR A 48 6.68 9.19 -6.18
C TYR A 48 5.69 9.34 -5.03
N ARG A 49 4.40 9.10 -5.32
CA ARG A 49 3.34 9.02 -4.33
C ARG A 49 3.06 7.57 -4.00
N ARG A 50 2.90 7.26 -2.71
CA ARG A 50 2.49 5.93 -2.25
C ARG A 50 1.34 6.07 -1.25
N SER A 51 0.72 4.96 -0.95
CA SER A 51 -0.45 4.88 -0.08
C SER A 51 -0.19 3.92 1.09
N PRO A 52 -1.05 3.87 2.10
CA PRO A 52 -1.02 2.80 3.09
C PRO A 52 -1.50 1.45 2.53
N CYS A 53 -1.89 1.37 1.27
CA CYS A 53 -2.40 0.15 0.65
C CYS A 53 -1.28 -0.62 -0.09
N PRO A 54 -0.79 -1.75 0.44
CA PRO A 54 0.31 -2.49 -0.19
C PRO A 54 -0.08 -3.07 -1.56
N ALA A 55 -1.35 -3.43 -1.76
CA ALA A 55 -1.82 -3.92 -3.05
C ALA A 55 -1.73 -2.87 -4.16
N LEU A 56 -2.09 -1.61 -3.89
CA LEU A 56 -1.96 -0.54 -4.88
C LEU A 56 -0.51 -0.11 -5.07
N ASN A 57 0.28 -0.10 -3.99
CA ASN A 57 1.71 0.19 -4.07
C ASN A 57 2.44 -0.86 -4.94
N SER A 58 2.11 -2.14 -4.79
CA SER A 58 2.69 -3.19 -5.62
C SER A 58 2.29 -3.06 -7.09
N LEU A 59 1.03 -2.68 -7.41
CA LEU A 59 0.64 -2.37 -8.79
C LEU A 59 1.46 -1.22 -9.38
N ALA A 60 1.68 -0.14 -8.64
CA ALA A 60 2.52 0.97 -9.09
C ALA A 60 4.00 0.56 -9.23
N ASN A 61 4.52 -0.26 -8.30
CA ASN A 61 5.89 -0.75 -8.34
C ASN A 61 6.14 -1.70 -9.52
N HIS A 62 5.11 -2.39 -10.01
CA HIS A 62 5.16 -3.24 -11.20
C HIS A 62 4.70 -2.54 -12.49
N GLY A 63 4.25 -1.28 -12.43
CA GLY A 63 3.84 -0.50 -13.60
C GLY A 63 2.43 -0.78 -14.13
N TYR A 64 1.62 -1.55 -13.41
CA TYR A 64 0.18 -1.73 -13.68
C TYR A 64 -0.65 -0.48 -13.32
N LEU A 65 -0.10 0.37 -12.47
CA LEU A 65 -0.52 1.76 -12.25
C LEU A 65 0.66 2.69 -12.59
N PRO A 66 0.41 3.99 -12.84
CA PRO A 66 1.49 4.95 -13.02
C PRO A 66 2.54 4.81 -11.91
N ARG A 67 3.79 4.52 -12.30
CA ARG A 67 4.87 4.21 -11.34
C ARG A 67 5.15 5.33 -10.35
N ASN A 68 4.92 6.58 -10.78
CA ASN A 68 5.03 7.74 -9.90
C ASN A 68 3.84 7.87 -8.92
N GLY A 69 2.79 7.08 -9.06
CA GLY A 69 1.61 7.11 -8.19
C GLY A 69 0.77 8.38 -8.34
N GLN A 70 0.81 9.05 -9.50
CA GLN A 70 0.14 10.33 -9.74
C GLN A 70 -0.87 10.26 -10.88
N SER A 71 -1.90 11.10 -10.81
CA SER A 71 -2.95 11.25 -11.83
C SER A 71 -3.68 9.95 -12.17
N ILE A 72 -3.97 9.16 -11.16
CA ILE A 72 -4.61 7.85 -11.30
C ILE A 72 -6.12 8.02 -11.34
N THR A 73 -6.74 7.60 -12.45
CA THR A 73 -8.18 7.66 -12.65
C THR A 73 -8.89 6.42 -12.08
N HIS A 74 -10.21 6.51 -11.86
CA HIS A 74 -11.04 5.35 -11.50
C HIS A 74 -10.88 4.20 -12.50
N ALA A 75 -10.77 4.50 -13.80
CA ALA A 75 -10.57 3.47 -14.84
C ALA A 75 -9.26 2.71 -14.63
N MET A 76 -8.15 3.42 -14.38
CA MET A 76 -6.84 2.82 -14.12
C MET A 76 -6.84 1.98 -12.84
N LEU A 77 -7.44 2.48 -11.74
CA LEU A 77 -7.57 1.73 -10.49
C LEU A 77 -8.33 0.42 -10.71
N LYS A 78 -9.49 0.50 -11.37
CA LYS A 78 -10.32 -0.69 -11.67
C LYS A 78 -9.59 -1.67 -12.56
N GLU A 79 -8.96 -1.21 -13.64
CA GLU A 79 -8.19 -2.06 -14.55
C GLU A 79 -7.08 -2.79 -13.82
N GLY A 80 -6.27 -2.09 -13.01
CA GLY A 80 -5.15 -2.69 -12.27
C GLY A 80 -5.62 -3.77 -11.29
N ILE A 81 -6.59 -3.46 -10.41
CA ILE A 81 -7.05 -4.44 -9.40
C ILE A 81 -7.83 -5.62 -10.00
N MET A 82 -8.56 -5.40 -11.08
CA MET A 82 -9.34 -6.46 -11.74
C MET A 82 -8.44 -7.37 -12.57
N SER A 83 -7.49 -6.83 -13.32
CA SER A 83 -6.61 -7.62 -14.19
C SER A 83 -5.57 -8.41 -13.42
N VAL A 84 -5.00 -7.84 -12.35
CA VAL A 84 -3.91 -8.47 -11.61
C VAL A 84 -4.43 -9.35 -10.48
N TYR A 85 -5.45 -8.91 -9.73
CA TYR A 85 -5.93 -9.60 -8.53
C TYR A 85 -7.26 -10.34 -8.72
N ASN A 86 -7.80 -10.37 -9.94
CA ASN A 86 -9.13 -10.94 -10.25
C ASN A 86 -10.25 -10.44 -9.33
N ILE A 87 -10.16 -9.15 -8.92
CA ILE A 87 -11.21 -8.48 -8.14
C ILE A 87 -12.38 -8.17 -9.07
N GLY A 88 -13.60 -8.53 -8.65
CA GLY A 88 -14.81 -8.30 -9.41
C GLY A 88 -15.21 -6.82 -9.51
N SER A 89 -15.87 -6.44 -10.58
CA SER A 89 -16.29 -5.05 -10.85
C SER A 89 -17.07 -4.42 -9.68
N GLY A 90 -17.94 -5.19 -9.00
CA GLY A 90 -18.70 -4.69 -7.86
C GLY A 90 -17.82 -4.26 -6.66
N VAL A 91 -16.71 -4.97 -6.39
CA VAL A 91 -15.72 -4.56 -5.38
C VAL A 91 -14.96 -3.34 -5.88
N ALA A 92 -14.52 -3.37 -7.13
CA ALA A 92 -13.80 -2.27 -7.76
C ALA A 92 -14.63 -0.97 -7.74
N ASP A 93 -15.93 -1.05 -8.06
CA ASP A 93 -16.85 0.09 -8.02
C ASP A 93 -16.98 0.68 -6.61
N VAL A 94 -17.08 -0.17 -5.58
CA VAL A 94 -17.10 0.29 -4.17
C VAL A 94 -15.80 0.99 -3.80
N LEU A 95 -14.64 0.42 -4.15
CA LEU A 95 -13.34 1.01 -3.83
C LEU A 95 -13.16 2.38 -4.48
N VAL A 96 -13.42 2.51 -5.79
CA VAL A 96 -13.24 3.81 -6.48
C VAL A 96 -14.28 4.85 -6.06
N SER A 97 -15.48 4.44 -5.61
CA SER A 97 -16.50 5.38 -5.13
C SER A 97 -16.10 6.15 -3.87
N GLN A 98 -15.08 5.70 -3.16
CA GLN A 98 -14.57 6.34 -1.94
C GLN A 98 -13.56 7.47 -2.21
N VAL A 99 -13.15 7.65 -3.46
CA VAL A 99 -12.11 8.61 -3.85
C VAL A 99 -12.59 9.49 -5.01
N PRO A 100 -12.00 10.70 -5.20
CA PRO A 100 -12.26 11.52 -6.38
C PRO A 100 -11.95 10.81 -7.70
N ASP A 101 -12.54 11.27 -8.81
CA ASP A 101 -12.38 10.69 -10.17
C ASP A 101 -10.91 10.51 -10.59
N THR A 102 -10.04 11.35 -10.08
CA THR A 102 -8.59 11.27 -10.29
C THR A 102 -7.89 11.61 -8.97
N ILE A 103 -6.93 10.78 -8.57
CA ILE A 103 -6.14 10.95 -7.35
C ILE A 103 -4.65 10.76 -7.62
N ASP A 104 -3.83 11.29 -6.72
CA ASP A 104 -2.49 10.77 -6.45
C ASP A 104 -2.60 9.78 -5.29
N MET A 105 -1.70 8.80 -5.19
CA MET A 105 -1.82 7.71 -4.21
C MET A 105 -1.74 8.20 -2.75
N ASP A 106 -1.07 9.31 -2.49
CA ASP A 106 -1.00 9.96 -1.19
C ASP A 106 -2.37 10.46 -0.67
N TYR A 107 -3.37 10.62 -1.56
CA TYR A 107 -4.76 10.89 -1.14
C TYR A 107 -5.32 9.81 -0.21
N LEU A 108 -4.91 8.56 -0.41
CA LEU A 108 -5.34 7.43 0.42
C LEU A 108 -4.76 7.46 1.84
N GLY A 109 -3.68 8.23 2.05
CA GLY A 109 -3.07 8.48 3.35
C GLY A 109 -3.77 9.55 4.20
N ILE A 110 -4.85 10.17 3.70
CA ILE A 110 -5.61 11.15 4.50
C ILE A 110 -6.36 10.42 5.62
N HIS A 111 -5.97 10.77 6.87
CA HIS A 111 -6.53 10.18 8.07
C HIS A 111 -8.05 10.28 8.14
N ASN A 112 -8.71 9.20 8.55
CA ASN A 112 -10.16 9.06 8.66
C ASN A 112 -10.93 9.14 7.33
N LYS A 113 -10.25 8.95 6.19
CA LYS A 113 -10.91 8.68 4.90
C LYS A 113 -10.78 7.21 4.53
N ILE A 114 -9.64 6.82 3.95
CA ILE A 114 -9.28 5.42 3.67
C ILE A 114 -8.30 4.94 4.73
N GLU A 115 -7.23 5.69 4.98
CA GLU A 115 -6.32 5.41 6.09
C GLU A 115 -7.09 5.54 7.42
N HIS A 116 -6.83 4.66 8.36
CA HIS A 116 -7.46 4.58 9.67
C HIS A 116 -6.51 4.00 10.72
N ASP A 117 -6.75 4.38 11.97
CA ASP A 117 -6.06 3.79 13.12
C ASP A 117 -6.29 2.27 13.25
N ALA A 118 -5.49 1.62 14.07
CA ALA A 118 -5.51 0.17 14.32
C ALA A 118 -5.24 -0.67 13.06
N SER A 119 -4.39 -0.19 12.14
CA SER A 119 -3.93 -0.95 10.98
C SER A 119 -3.20 -2.24 11.39
N LEU A 120 -3.19 -3.26 10.52
CA LEU A 120 -2.41 -4.49 10.73
C LEU A 120 -0.90 -4.24 10.69
N ALA A 121 -0.45 -3.27 9.87
CA ALA A 121 0.95 -3.07 9.57
C ALA A 121 1.40 -1.60 9.53
N HIS A 122 0.54 -0.64 9.89
CA HIS A 122 0.91 0.77 9.96
C HIS A 122 0.68 1.31 11.37
N THR A 123 1.50 2.29 11.74
CA THR A 123 1.37 3.01 13.01
C THR A 123 0.20 3.98 12.93
N ASP A 124 -0.56 4.14 14.02
CA ASP A 124 -1.68 5.06 14.10
C ASP A 124 -1.25 6.51 13.82
N ALA A 125 -2.11 7.30 13.18
CA ALA A 125 -1.82 8.65 12.70
C ALA A 125 -1.34 9.61 13.79
N TYR A 126 -1.81 9.44 15.04
CA TYR A 126 -1.38 10.22 16.21
C TYR A 126 0.14 10.30 16.36
N TYR A 127 0.87 9.25 16.00
CA TYR A 127 2.32 9.17 16.17
C TYR A 127 3.11 9.87 15.05
N GLY A 128 2.45 10.43 14.03
CA GLY A 128 3.03 11.34 13.04
C GLY A 128 3.95 10.70 12.02
N TYR A 129 3.85 9.38 11.79
CA TYR A 129 4.59 8.69 10.72
C TYR A 129 3.97 8.98 9.35
N ASP A 130 4.79 8.85 8.30
CA ASP A 130 4.28 8.86 6.94
C ASP A 130 3.32 7.67 6.73
N PRO A 131 2.07 7.89 6.27
CA PRO A 131 1.06 6.82 6.15
C PRO A 131 1.46 5.64 5.28
N MET A 132 2.39 5.81 4.34
CA MET A 132 2.92 4.70 3.53
C MET A 132 3.93 3.84 4.29
N THR A 133 4.46 4.33 5.43
CA THR A 133 5.53 3.63 6.13
C THR A 133 4.98 2.41 6.86
N VAL A 134 5.41 1.23 6.45
CA VAL A 134 5.09 0.00 7.15
C VAL A 134 5.82 -0.04 8.49
N ASN A 135 5.07 -0.34 9.56
CA ASN A 135 5.64 -0.66 10.85
C ASN A 135 6.03 -2.15 10.86
N GLU A 136 7.32 -2.42 10.64
CA GLU A 136 7.84 -3.78 10.55
C GLU A 136 7.56 -4.61 11.80
N THR A 137 7.56 -3.98 13.01
CA THR A 137 7.23 -4.69 14.25
C THR A 137 5.80 -5.22 14.21
N LEU A 138 4.82 -4.41 13.78
CA LEU A 138 3.44 -4.84 13.67
C LEU A 138 3.25 -5.93 12.61
N ALA A 139 3.95 -5.80 11.49
CA ALA A 139 3.92 -6.80 10.42
C ALA A 139 4.52 -8.13 10.88
N GLU A 140 5.68 -8.10 11.56
CA GLU A 140 6.33 -9.30 12.12
C GLU A 140 5.48 -9.95 13.22
N ASP A 141 4.80 -9.16 14.06
CA ASP A 141 3.87 -9.70 15.07
C ASP A 141 2.69 -10.44 14.42
N LEU A 142 2.17 -9.91 13.29
CA LEU A 142 1.16 -10.63 12.51
C LEU A 142 1.72 -11.93 11.92
N PHE A 143 2.91 -11.89 11.32
CA PHE A 143 3.52 -13.05 10.68
C PHE A 143 3.89 -14.14 11.70
N ALA A 144 4.32 -13.76 12.89
CA ALA A 144 4.66 -14.68 13.96
C ALA A 144 3.45 -15.47 14.52
N ARG A 145 2.24 -15.05 14.21
CA ARG A 145 1.00 -15.77 14.60
C ARG A 145 0.68 -16.96 13.69
N ALA A 146 1.34 -17.09 12.54
CA ALA A 146 1.18 -18.23 11.68
C ALA A 146 1.61 -19.53 12.39
N GLY A 147 0.88 -20.60 12.14
CA GLY A 147 1.26 -21.94 12.62
C GLY A 147 2.45 -22.54 11.84
N ASP A 148 2.72 -23.82 12.10
CA ASP A 148 3.81 -24.56 11.44
C ASP A 148 3.64 -24.64 9.91
N ASP A 149 2.42 -24.43 9.41
CA ASP A 149 2.09 -24.38 7.99
C ASP A 149 2.46 -23.07 7.32
N GLY A 150 2.86 -22.04 8.10
CA GLY A 150 3.22 -20.72 7.60
C GLY A 150 2.04 -19.93 7.02
N LEU A 151 0.80 -20.24 7.42
CA LEU A 151 -0.41 -19.61 6.89
C LEU A 151 -1.03 -18.63 7.89
N LEU A 152 -1.37 -17.43 7.41
CA LEU A 152 -2.24 -16.50 8.09
C LEU A 152 -3.69 -16.83 7.72
N THR A 153 -4.44 -17.30 8.68
CA THR A 153 -5.85 -17.70 8.53
C THR A 153 -6.80 -16.56 8.86
N ASN A 154 -8.09 -16.74 8.56
CA ASN A 154 -9.15 -15.84 8.94
C ASN A 154 -9.13 -15.55 10.47
N ALA A 155 -9.00 -16.60 11.30
CA ALA A 155 -8.96 -16.46 12.76
C ALA A 155 -7.76 -15.64 13.24
N ILE A 156 -6.57 -15.86 12.68
CA ILE A 156 -5.36 -15.09 13.02
C ILE A 156 -5.54 -13.61 12.66
N VAL A 157 -6.04 -13.32 11.48
CA VAL A 157 -6.27 -11.94 11.05
C VAL A 157 -7.35 -11.26 11.89
N ALA A 158 -8.43 -11.97 12.25
CA ALA A 158 -9.49 -11.47 13.13
C ALA A 158 -8.96 -11.15 14.54
N GLU A 159 -8.17 -12.06 15.13
CA GLU A 159 -7.54 -11.85 16.44
C GLU A 159 -6.58 -10.65 16.40
N THR A 160 -5.74 -10.55 15.37
CA THR A 160 -4.82 -9.42 15.22
C THR A 160 -5.59 -8.10 15.09
N ARG A 161 -6.69 -8.05 14.34
CA ARG A 161 -7.56 -6.86 14.24
C ARG A 161 -8.15 -6.47 15.60
N LYS A 162 -8.58 -7.46 16.40
CA LYS A 162 -9.05 -7.23 17.77
C LYS A 162 -7.96 -6.59 18.62
N ASP A 163 -6.77 -7.20 18.65
CA ASP A 163 -5.65 -6.71 19.46
C ASP A 163 -5.24 -5.30 19.05
N ARG A 164 -5.19 -5.01 17.74
CA ARG A 164 -4.91 -3.66 17.24
C ARG A 164 -5.95 -2.64 17.71
N GLY A 165 -7.24 -2.99 17.68
CA GLY A 165 -8.31 -2.14 18.19
C GLY A 165 -8.21 -1.89 19.70
N VAL A 166 -7.87 -2.92 20.49
CA VAL A 166 -7.64 -2.80 21.93
C VAL A 166 -6.44 -1.88 22.20
N THR A 167 -5.32 -2.09 21.52
CA THR A 167 -4.10 -1.28 21.68
C THR A 167 -4.36 0.18 21.30
N CYS A 168 -5.04 0.44 20.16
CA CYS A 168 -5.41 1.79 19.77
C CYS A 168 -6.19 2.51 20.88
N ASN A 169 -7.24 1.89 21.39
CA ASN A 169 -8.07 2.50 22.44
C ASN A 169 -7.32 2.69 23.78
N ALA A 170 -6.32 1.87 24.08
CA ALA A 170 -5.58 1.93 25.32
C ALA A 170 -4.39 2.92 25.27
N GLU A 171 -3.73 3.06 24.13
CA GLU A 171 -2.44 3.72 24.01
C GLU A 171 -2.47 4.98 23.15
N ASN A 172 -3.41 5.08 22.19
CA ASN A 172 -3.55 6.25 21.32
C ASN A 172 -4.64 7.19 21.90
N PRO A 173 -4.27 8.37 22.47
CA PRO A 173 -5.24 9.30 23.05
C PRO A 173 -6.21 9.91 22.03
N GLU A 174 -5.91 9.81 20.74
CA GLU A 174 -6.73 10.30 19.62
C GLU A 174 -7.29 9.15 18.76
N CYS A 175 -7.36 7.92 19.32
CA CYS A 175 -7.84 6.75 18.58
C CYS A 175 -9.24 6.97 17.99
N THR A 176 -9.36 6.82 16.69
CA THR A 176 -10.60 7.00 15.91
C THR A 176 -11.10 5.69 15.30
N TYR A 177 -10.80 4.53 15.92
CA TYR A 177 -11.20 3.21 15.44
C TYR A 177 -12.68 2.89 15.72
N GLY A 178 -13.57 3.75 15.19
CA GLY A 178 -15.02 3.60 15.29
C GLY A 178 -15.62 2.66 14.23
N VAL A 179 -16.95 2.63 14.13
CA VAL A 179 -17.68 1.68 13.25
C VAL A 179 -17.26 1.78 11.78
N GLN A 180 -17.01 2.98 11.26
CA GLN A 180 -16.60 3.19 9.88
C GLN A 180 -15.20 2.59 9.63
N ALA A 181 -14.21 2.94 10.46
CA ALA A 181 -12.86 2.42 10.38
C ALA A 181 -12.84 0.89 10.52
N GLN A 182 -13.59 0.33 11.49
CA GLN A 182 -13.73 -1.13 11.64
C GLN A 182 -14.31 -1.79 10.39
N THR A 183 -15.34 -1.21 9.79
CA THR A 183 -15.95 -1.77 8.58
C THR A 183 -14.94 -1.82 7.43
N LEU A 184 -14.20 -0.74 7.22
CA LEU A 184 -13.14 -0.67 6.21
C LEU A 184 -12.03 -1.67 6.50
N ALA A 185 -11.55 -1.74 7.74
CA ALA A 185 -10.51 -2.67 8.19
C ALA A 185 -10.85 -4.15 7.91
N PHE A 186 -12.12 -4.56 8.12
CA PHE A 186 -12.56 -5.92 7.82
C PHE A 186 -12.73 -6.17 6.31
N LEU A 187 -13.12 -5.17 5.52
CA LEU A 187 -13.15 -5.27 4.06
C LEU A 187 -11.73 -5.44 3.50
N GLU A 188 -10.79 -4.64 3.97
CA GLU A 188 -9.37 -4.74 3.59
C GLU A 188 -8.77 -6.11 3.96
N ALA A 189 -9.03 -6.59 5.18
CA ALA A 189 -8.60 -7.92 5.61
C ALA A 189 -9.21 -9.03 4.75
N SER A 190 -10.46 -8.85 4.29
CA SER A 190 -11.09 -9.80 3.37
C SER A 190 -10.39 -9.83 2.01
N VAL A 191 -10.02 -8.66 1.47
CA VAL A 191 -9.27 -8.56 0.21
C VAL A 191 -7.87 -9.16 0.38
N LEU A 192 -7.19 -8.92 1.49
CA LEU A 192 -5.89 -9.53 1.79
C LEU A 192 -5.95 -11.06 1.68
N LEU A 193 -6.93 -11.71 2.30
CA LEU A 193 -7.06 -13.16 2.29
C LEU A 193 -7.54 -13.73 0.96
N MET A 194 -8.52 -13.05 0.32
CA MET A 194 -9.22 -13.59 -0.85
C MET A 194 -8.56 -13.23 -2.18
N ALA A 195 -7.94 -12.07 -2.28
CA ALA A 195 -7.36 -11.58 -3.53
C ALA A 195 -5.84 -11.69 -3.55
N LEU A 196 -5.15 -11.39 -2.44
CA LEU A 196 -3.69 -11.51 -2.35
C LEU A 196 -3.25 -12.87 -1.82
N GLY A 197 -4.16 -13.61 -1.18
CA GLY A 197 -3.97 -14.98 -0.72
C GLY A 197 -4.70 -16.00 -1.58
N THR A 198 -4.92 -17.18 -1.01
CA THR A 198 -5.63 -18.29 -1.67
C THR A 198 -6.78 -18.77 -0.79
N GLY A 199 -7.99 -18.52 -1.24
CA GLY A 199 -9.22 -18.91 -0.51
C GLY A 199 -9.40 -18.10 0.78
N ASP A 200 -9.07 -18.70 1.92
CA ASP A 200 -9.27 -18.13 3.26
C ASP A 200 -7.95 -17.80 3.98
N THR A 201 -6.82 -17.95 3.29
CA THR A 201 -5.49 -17.84 3.89
C THR A 201 -4.55 -17.08 2.96
N ILE A 202 -3.50 -16.51 3.55
CA ILE A 202 -2.34 -16.04 2.82
C ILE A 202 -1.08 -16.59 3.49
N SER A 203 -0.09 -17.06 2.71
CA SER A 203 1.18 -17.48 3.27
C SER A 203 1.94 -16.28 3.85
N VAL A 204 2.72 -16.51 4.90
CA VAL A 204 3.62 -15.48 5.45
C VAL A 204 4.56 -14.94 4.38
N GLU A 205 5.03 -15.78 3.45
CA GLU A 205 5.90 -15.38 2.36
C GLU A 205 5.20 -14.37 1.43
N HIS A 206 3.98 -14.67 0.99
CA HIS A 206 3.19 -13.73 0.16
C HIS A 206 2.80 -12.47 0.94
N ALA A 207 2.36 -12.62 2.20
CA ALA A 207 2.01 -11.48 3.03
C ALA A 207 3.21 -10.54 3.23
N ARG A 208 4.41 -11.07 3.43
CA ARG A 208 5.65 -10.31 3.53
C ARG A 208 5.98 -9.57 2.23
N SER A 209 5.89 -10.28 1.10
CA SER A 209 6.13 -9.69 -0.22
C SER A 209 5.18 -8.52 -0.49
N PHE A 210 3.88 -8.68 -0.23
CA PHE A 210 2.92 -7.60 -0.42
C PHE A 210 3.09 -6.47 0.60
N ILE A 211 3.18 -6.78 1.90
CA ILE A 211 3.12 -5.77 2.97
C ILE A 211 4.47 -5.08 3.16
N ILE A 212 5.58 -5.83 3.23
CA ILE A 212 6.91 -5.27 3.50
C ILE A 212 7.57 -4.79 2.20
N ASP A 213 7.60 -5.65 1.17
CA ASP A 213 8.32 -5.36 -0.06
C ASP A 213 7.48 -4.56 -1.07
N GLU A 214 6.16 -4.48 -0.86
CA GLU A 214 5.21 -3.90 -1.81
C GLU A 214 5.42 -4.48 -3.22
N LYS A 215 5.63 -5.79 -3.26
CA LYS A 215 5.94 -6.59 -4.46
C LYS A 215 4.86 -7.64 -4.66
N ILE A 216 4.43 -7.83 -5.89
CA ILE A 216 3.66 -9.02 -6.28
C ILE A 216 4.63 -10.21 -6.23
N PRO A 217 4.37 -11.27 -5.43
CA PRO A 217 5.24 -12.44 -5.38
C PRO A 217 5.49 -13.04 -6.78
N ASP A 218 6.69 -13.55 -7.03
CA ASP A 218 7.07 -14.06 -8.36
C ASP A 218 6.24 -15.29 -8.77
N ASP A 219 5.71 -16.04 -7.79
CA ASP A 219 4.85 -17.20 -7.97
C ASP A 219 3.36 -16.89 -7.71
N TYR A 220 3.02 -15.60 -7.56
CA TYR A 220 1.64 -15.18 -7.34
C TYR A 220 0.74 -15.60 -8.50
N THR A 221 -0.37 -16.22 -8.16
CA THR A 221 -1.44 -16.53 -9.09
C THR A 221 -2.73 -15.92 -8.58
N ALA A 222 -3.37 -15.11 -9.41
CA ALA A 222 -4.67 -14.54 -9.07
C ALA A 222 -5.69 -15.68 -8.80
N PRO A 223 -6.66 -15.47 -7.90
CA PRO A 223 -7.72 -16.46 -7.64
C PRO A 223 -8.43 -16.88 -8.93
N ASP A 224 -8.68 -18.19 -9.10
CA ASP A 224 -9.42 -18.72 -10.25
C ASP A 224 -10.86 -18.19 -10.32
N THR A 225 -11.45 -17.96 -9.16
CA THR A 225 -12.80 -17.39 -9.04
C THR A 225 -12.72 -15.90 -8.78
N VAL A 226 -13.50 -15.12 -9.53
CA VAL A 226 -13.62 -13.67 -9.34
C VAL A 226 -13.97 -13.35 -7.88
N VAL A 227 -13.18 -12.48 -7.24
CA VAL A 227 -13.42 -12.00 -5.88
C VAL A 227 -14.56 -10.99 -5.90
N GLY A 228 -15.78 -11.50 -5.74
CA GLY A 228 -17.01 -10.71 -5.86
C GLY A 228 -17.43 -10.03 -4.56
N ILE A 229 -18.22 -8.94 -4.67
CA ILE A 229 -18.64 -8.12 -3.54
C ILE A 229 -19.39 -8.91 -2.45
N VAL A 230 -20.24 -9.86 -2.82
CA VAL A 230 -20.99 -10.68 -1.86
C VAL A 230 -20.05 -11.54 -1.02
N ALA A 231 -19.04 -12.12 -1.64
CA ALA A 231 -18.04 -12.94 -0.95
C ALA A 231 -17.17 -12.09 -0.01
N VAL A 232 -16.73 -10.91 -0.45
CA VAL A 232 -15.95 -9.96 0.38
C VAL A 232 -16.76 -9.50 1.59
N LEU A 233 -18.04 -9.14 1.41
CA LEU A 233 -18.91 -8.73 2.53
C LEU A 233 -19.17 -9.88 3.50
N ALA A 234 -19.39 -11.09 3.02
CA ALA A 234 -19.57 -12.27 3.86
C ALA A 234 -18.30 -12.57 4.67
N ARG A 235 -17.12 -12.48 4.05
CA ARG A 235 -15.83 -12.64 4.72
C ARG A 235 -15.62 -11.56 5.80
N ALA A 236 -15.88 -10.31 5.49
CA ALA A 236 -15.77 -9.20 6.44
C ALA A 236 -16.69 -9.41 7.66
N ALA A 237 -17.91 -9.92 7.45
CA ALA A 237 -18.81 -10.27 8.54
C ALA A 237 -18.28 -11.41 9.42
N THR A 238 -17.66 -12.43 8.81
CA THR A 238 -17.03 -13.55 9.55
C THR A 238 -15.84 -13.04 10.37
N LEU A 239 -14.93 -12.27 9.76
CA LEU A 239 -13.78 -11.65 10.45
C LEU A 239 -14.25 -10.81 11.64
N LYS A 240 -15.27 -9.99 11.43
CA LYS A 240 -15.85 -9.17 12.50
C LYS A 240 -16.43 -10.01 13.63
N ALA A 241 -17.12 -11.10 13.31
CA ALA A 241 -17.71 -11.99 14.31
C ALA A 241 -16.64 -12.75 15.13
N GLU A 242 -15.52 -13.14 14.48
CA GLU A 242 -14.39 -13.80 15.13
C GLU A 242 -13.53 -12.83 15.96
N SER A 243 -13.55 -11.54 15.66
CA SER A 243 -12.85 -10.48 16.42
C SER A 243 -13.69 -9.89 17.55
N VAL A 244 -14.78 -10.53 17.97
CA VAL A 244 -15.68 -9.99 19.01
C VAL A 244 -14.94 -9.70 20.31
N PHE A 245 -15.15 -8.50 20.79
CA PHE A 245 -14.63 -7.91 22.03
C PHE A 245 -15.46 -8.36 23.23
#